data_2bd8d26ed95d96a6b1d31b3b35920909
#
_entry.id   2bd8d26ed95d96a6b1d31b3b35920909
#
_cell.length_a   1.000
_cell.length_b   1.000
_cell.length_c   1.000
_cell.angle_alpha   90.00
_cell.angle_beta   90.00
_cell.angle_gamma   90.00
#
_symmetry.space_group_name_H-M   'P 1'
#
loop_
_entity.id
_entity.type
_entity.pdbx_description
1 polymer ?
#
loop_
_entity_poly.entity_id
_entity_poly.type
_entity_poly.pdbx_seq_one_letter_code
_entity_poly.pdbx_strand_id
1 'polypeptide(L)'
;MPDPTSLLEIGARLAVTRKALGLTQAEMDRMMGSTYTDGQTCNTYETGRQRIPTHHSLALCRTCGITFDWIYRGQMHSLQPDICAKIETELDRLLNPEERAGAARASVANERQSERQPTRTSQNPAGERSNGLLVVGPGNNHGGKKRAYLFGNGRAQ
;
A
#
# COMPACT_ATOMS: atom_id res chain seq x y z
N MET A 1 22.04 11.84 -21.60
CA MET A 1 20.95 11.59 -20.63
C MET A 1 20.01 10.56 -21.21
N PRO A 2 19.50 9.59 -20.43
CA PRO A 2 18.51 8.65 -20.94
C PRO A 2 17.25 9.39 -21.38
N ASP A 3 16.63 8.94 -22.48
CA ASP A 3 15.39 9.51 -22.98
C ASP A 3 14.23 9.15 -22.01
N PRO A 4 13.61 10.14 -21.34
CA PRO A 4 12.54 9.87 -20.39
C PRO A 4 11.30 9.22 -21.02
N THR A 5 11.17 9.26 -22.34
CA THR A 5 10.07 8.65 -23.10
C THR A 5 10.40 7.25 -23.63
N SER A 6 11.61 6.73 -23.33
CA SER A 6 12.00 5.39 -23.73
C SER A 6 11.14 4.31 -23.06
N LEU A 7 10.99 3.16 -23.70
CA LEU A 7 10.19 2.06 -23.17
C LEU A 7 10.70 1.58 -21.81
N LEU A 8 12.02 1.56 -21.63
CA LEU A 8 12.66 1.14 -20.39
C LEU A 8 12.38 2.11 -19.25
N GLU A 9 12.47 3.41 -19.50
CA GLU A 9 12.18 4.44 -18.50
C GLU A 9 10.71 4.47 -18.10
N ILE A 10 9.80 4.32 -19.06
CA ILE A 10 8.36 4.19 -18.79
C ILE A 10 8.11 2.93 -17.95
N GLY A 11 8.71 1.80 -18.34
CA GLY A 11 8.56 0.54 -17.62
C GLY A 11 9.11 0.61 -16.20
N ALA A 12 10.28 1.21 -16.01
CA ALA A 12 10.88 1.41 -14.69
C ALA A 12 9.96 2.24 -13.77
N ARG A 13 9.36 3.32 -14.27
CA ARG A 13 8.41 4.14 -13.49
C ARG A 13 7.15 3.38 -13.12
N LEU A 14 6.64 2.54 -14.00
CA LEU A 14 5.51 1.66 -13.68
C LEU A 14 5.87 0.67 -12.58
N ALA A 15 7.04 0.05 -12.65
CA ALA A 15 7.52 -0.88 -11.61
C ALA A 15 7.71 -0.20 -10.25
N VAL A 16 8.28 1.01 -10.24
CA VAL A 16 8.43 1.83 -9.02
C VAL A 16 7.06 2.17 -8.44
N THR A 17 6.14 2.66 -9.27
CA THR A 17 4.77 2.99 -8.85
C THR A 17 4.07 1.79 -8.23
N ARG A 18 4.12 0.64 -8.90
CA ARG A 18 3.51 -0.58 -8.39
C ARG A 18 4.06 -0.97 -7.02
N LYS A 19 5.38 -0.96 -6.86
CA LYS A 19 6.05 -1.30 -5.59
C LYS A 19 5.73 -0.27 -4.49
N ALA A 20 5.73 1.01 -4.81
CA ALA A 20 5.39 2.09 -3.89
C ALA A 20 3.94 1.97 -3.36
N LEU A 21 3.03 1.45 -4.17
CA LEU A 21 1.65 1.17 -3.79
C LEU A 21 1.44 -0.21 -3.16
N GLY A 22 2.50 -1.02 -3.03
CA GLY A 22 2.43 -2.37 -2.46
C GLY A 22 1.68 -3.38 -3.32
N LEU A 23 1.55 -3.14 -4.62
CA LEU A 23 0.78 -3.96 -5.54
C LEU A 23 1.61 -5.09 -6.14
N THR A 24 0.98 -6.24 -6.37
CA THR A 24 1.50 -7.30 -7.22
C THR A 24 1.28 -6.96 -8.70
N GLN A 25 2.00 -7.61 -9.61
CA GLN A 25 1.77 -7.43 -11.05
C GLN A 25 0.36 -7.84 -11.47
N ALA A 26 -0.18 -8.90 -10.88
CA ALA A 26 -1.53 -9.37 -11.14
C ALA A 26 -2.61 -8.36 -10.68
N GLU A 27 -2.40 -7.68 -9.55
CA GLU A 27 -3.31 -6.61 -9.11
C GLU A 27 -3.25 -5.41 -10.03
N MET A 28 -2.05 -5.06 -10.51
CA MET A 28 -1.90 -3.96 -11.47
C MET A 28 -2.56 -4.28 -12.81
N ASP A 29 -2.50 -5.53 -13.29
CA ASP A 29 -3.23 -5.98 -14.49
C ASP A 29 -4.75 -5.79 -14.35
N ARG A 30 -5.30 -6.17 -13.18
CA ARG A 30 -6.74 -5.96 -12.90
C ARG A 30 -7.10 -4.47 -12.87
N MET A 31 -6.26 -3.63 -12.28
CA MET A 31 -6.48 -2.18 -12.23
C MET A 31 -6.42 -1.52 -13.61
N MET A 32 -5.57 -2.04 -14.51
CA MET A 32 -5.51 -1.59 -15.90
C MET A 32 -6.70 -2.06 -16.74
N GLY A 33 -7.49 -3.02 -16.24
CA GLY A 33 -8.53 -3.67 -17.02
C GLY A 33 -7.98 -4.58 -18.12
N SER A 34 -6.81 -5.19 -17.86
CA SER A 34 -6.19 -6.15 -18.78
C SER A 34 -7.03 -7.42 -18.92
N THR A 35 -7.00 -8.02 -20.10
CA THR A 35 -7.60 -9.33 -20.34
C THR A 35 -6.85 -10.44 -19.58
N TYR A 36 -5.54 -10.28 -19.41
CA TYR A 36 -4.70 -11.17 -18.61
C TYR A 36 -4.56 -10.58 -17.21
N THR A 37 -4.84 -11.37 -16.18
CA THR A 37 -4.87 -10.93 -14.79
C THR A 37 -3.84 -11.64 -13.91
N ASP A 38 -2.85 -12.27 -14.55
CA ASP A 38 -1.78 -13.05 -13.93
C ASP A 38 -0.47 -12.25 -13.73
N GLY A 39 -0.43 -10.99 -14.16
CA GLY A 39 0.73 -10.11 -14.10
C GLY A 39 1.55 -10.07 -15.40
N GLN A 40 1.17 -10.83 -16.41
CA GLN A 40 1.93 -10.92 -17.67
C GLN A 40 1.93 -9.60 -18.44
N THR A 41 0.79 -8.91 -18.49
CA THR A 41 0.67 -7.61 -19.16
C THR A 41 1.52 -6.55 -18.45
N CYS A 42 1.42 -6.47 -17.13
CA CYS A 42 2.21 -5.58 -16.31
C CYS A 42 3.72 -5.84 -16.50
N ASN A 43 4.14 -7.09 -16.41
CA ASN A 43 5.55 -7.48 -16.64
C ASN A 43 6.05 -7.07 -18.02
N THR A 44 5.22 -7.18 -19.06
CA THR A 44 5.58 -6.76 -20.43
C THR A 44 5.86 -5.26 -20.52
N TYR A 45 5.08 -4.44 -19.81
CA TYR A 45 5.30 -3.00 -19.75
C TYR A 45 6.49 -2.64 -18.87
N GLU A 46 6.60 -3.23 -17.68
CA GLU A 46 7.70 -2.96 -16.73
C GLU A 46 9.07 -3.31 -17.30
N THR A 47 9.15 -4.35 -18.12
CA THR A 47 10.40 -4.75 -18.78
C THR A 47 10.71 -3.97 -20.05
N GLY A 48 9.86 -3.02 -20.43
CA GLY A 48 10.04 -2.21 -21.64
C GLY A 48 9.90 -2.98 -22.95
N ARG A 49 9.31 -4.16 -22.93
CA ARG A 49 9.07 -4.96 -24.16
C ARG A 49 7.96 -4.32 -25.01
N GLN A 50 7.02 -3.64 -24.38
CA GLN A 50 5.93 -2.95 -25.04
C GLN A 50 5.60 -1.67 -24.30
N ARG A 51 5.21 -0.62 -25.04
CA ARG A 51 4.69 0.61 -24.46
C ARG A 51 3.30 0.37 -23.90
N ILE A 52 3.06 0.87 -22.67
CA ILE A 52 1.71 0.87 -22.11
C ILE A 52 0.76 1.71 -22.99
N PRO A 53 -0.38 1.15 -23.41
CA PRO A 53 -1.34 1.88 -24.24
C PRO A 53 -2.11 2.90 -23.39
N THR A 54 -2.62 3.93 -24.04
CA THR A 54 -3.29 5.07 -23.39
C THR A 54 -4.48 4.64 -22.52
N HIS A 55 -5.26 3.64 -22.91
CA HIS A 55 -6.41 3.19 -22.13
C HIS A 55 -5.99 2.52 -20.80
N HIS A 56 -4.91 1.73 -20.78
CA HIS A 56 -4.36 1.18 -19.54
C HIS A 56 -3.75 2.27 -18.66
N SER A 57 -3.01 3.22 -19.25
CA SER A 57 -2.49 4.38 -18.51
C SER A 57 -3.62 5.19 -17.88
N LEU A 58 -4.71 5.43 -18.61
CA LEU A 58 -5.86 6.16 -18.10
C LEU A 58 -6.54 5.41 -16.94
N ALA A 59 -6.64 4.09 -17.04
CA ALA A 59 -7.16 3.26 -15.95
C ALA A 59 -6.31 3.41 -14.69
N LEU A 60 -4.97 3.35 -14.80
CA LEU A 60 -4.06 3.57 -13.68
C LEU A 60 -4.16 5.00 -13.10
N CYS A 61 -4.30 6.02 -13.95
CA CYS A 61 -4.50 7.38 -13.46
C CYS A 61 -5.76 7.49 -12.59
N ARG A 62 -6.84 6.81 -12.97
CA ARG A 62 -8.11 6.83 -12.23
C ARG A 62 -8.09 6.00 -10.96
N THR A 63 -7.41 4.84 -10.97
CA THR A 63 -7.41 3.89 -9.85
C THR A 63 -6.29 4.13 -8.86
N CYS A 64 -5.11 4.55 -9.33
CA CYS A 64 -3.91 4.72 -8.51
C CYS A 64 -3.58 6.19 -8.20
N GLY A 65 -4.28 7.15 -8.81
CA GLY A 65 -4.02 8.59 -8.61
C GLY A 65 -2.72 9.09 -9.22
N ILE A 66 -2.11 8.32 -10.14
CA ILE A 66 -0.91 8.76 -10.88
C ILE A 66 -1.30 9.59 -12.10
N THR A 67 -0.33 10.21 -12.76
CA THR A 67 -0.56 11.09 -13.91
C THR A 67 0.14 10.60 -15.16
N PHE A 68 -0.34 11.04 -16.34
CA PHE A 68 0.35 10.78 -17.61
C PHE A 68 1.76 11.38 -17.63
N ASP A 69 1.92 12.58 -17.03
CA ASP A 69 3.22 13.24 -16.94
C ASP A 69 4.23 12.43 -16.14
N TRP A 70 3.78 11.77 -15.07
CA TRP A 70 4.62 10.83 -14.35
C TRP A 70 4.96 9.60 -15.21
N ILE A 71 3.97 8.95 -15.79
CA ILE A 71 4.19 7.72 -16.58
C ILE A 71 5.14 7.97 -17.75
N TYR A 72 4.85 8.97 -18.58
CA TYR A 72 5.56 9.18 -19.84
C TYR A 72 6.74 10.13 -19.77
N ARG A 73 6.77 11.05 -18.82
CA ARG A 73 7.80 12.11 -18.73
C ARG A 73 8.58 12.08 -17.41
N GLY A 74 8.13 11.32 -16.41
CA GLY A 74 8.77 11.23 -15.10
C GLY A 74 8.58 12.49 -14.25
N GLN A 75 7.56 13.29 -14.51
CA GLN A 75 7.29 14.52 -13.76
C GLN A 75 6.46 14.24 -12.52
N MET A 76 7.09 14.36 -11.34
CA MET A 76 6.45 14.08 -10.05
C MET A 76 5.57 15.21 -9.53
N HIS A 77 5.82 16.45 -9.95
CA HIS A 77 5.09 17.62 -9.47
C HIS A 77 3.59 17.61 -9.76
N SER A 78 3.14 16.79 -10.69
CA SER A 78 1.73 16.60 -11.03
C SER A 78 1.03 15.52 -10.19
N LEU A 79 1.78 14.80 -9.35
CA LEU A 79 1.25 13.76 -8.46
C LEU A 79 0.65 14.36 -7.19
N GLN A 80 -0.30 13.62 -6.60
CA GLN A 80 -0.77 13.95 -5.25
C GLN A 80 0.36 13.75 -4.23
N PRO A 81 0.44 14.59 -3.17
CA PRO A 81 1.56 14.58 -2.23
C PRO A 81 1.82 13.22 -1.56
N ASP A 82 0.77 12.48 -1.22
CA ASP A 82 0.87 11.15 -0.60
C ASP A 82 1.42 10.08 -1.58
N ILE A 83 1.05 10.16 -2.84
CA ILE A 83 1.57 9.27 -3.89
C ILE A 83 3.02 9.63 -4.21
N CYS A 84 3.33 10.94 -4.29
CA CYS A 84 4.68 11.44 -4.48
C CYS A 84 5.63 10.90 -3.40
N ALA A 85 5.27 11.05 -2.13
CA ALA A 85 6.08 10.58 -1.00
C ALA A 85 6.32 9.05 -1.01
N LYS A 86 5.31 8.26 -1.40
CA LYS A 86 5.48 6.80 -1.54
C LYS A 86 6.44 6.44 -2.67
N ILE A 87 6.35 7.12 -3.79
CA ILE A 87 7.23 6.91 -4.95
C ILE A 87 8.66 7.33 -4.60
N GLU A 88 8.87 8.48 -3.95
CA GLU A 88 10.16 8.93 -3.47
C GLU A 88 10.80 7.91 -2.53
N THR A 89 10.06 7.43 -1.56
CA THR A 89 10.52 6.38 -0.64
C THR A 89 10.98 5.11 -1.37
N GLU A 90 10.24 4.68 -2.39
CA GLU A 90 10.63 3.50 -3.16
C GLU A 90 11.84 3.76 -4.07
N LEU A 91 11.98 4.97 -4.62
CA LEU A 91 13.16 5.38 -5.37
C LEU A 91 14.41 5.40 -4.48
N ASP A 92 14.34 5.99 -3.29
CA ASP A 92 15.43 5.99 -2.32
C ASP A 92 15.84 4.58 -1.93
N ARG A 93 14.87 3.70 -1.76
CA ARG A 93 15.08 2.28 -1.47
C ARG A 93 15.82 1.55 -2.59
N LEU A 94 15.61 1.95 -3.83
CA LEU A 94 16.29 1.35 -4.99
C LEU A 94 17.71 1.90 -5.17
N LEU A 95 17.92 3.16 -4.81
CA LEU A 95 19.22 3.83 -4.92
C LEU A 95 20.17 3.45 -3.77
N ASN A 96 19.63 3.16 -2.57
CA ASN A 96 20.40 2.86 -1.36
C ASN A 96 20.12 1.44 -0.81
N PRO A 97 20.50 0.38 -1.55
CA PRO A 97 20.23 -1.00 -1.13
C PRO A 97 20.96 -1.41 0.15
N GLU A 98 22.07 -0.75 0.48
CA GLU A 98 22.87 -1.00 1.69
C GLU A 98 22.15 -0.60 2.97
N GLU A 99 21.43 0.51 2.98
CA GLU A 99 20.63 0.96 4.14
C GLU A 99 19.51 -0.03 4.47
N ARG A 100 18.95 -0.67 3.45
CA ARG A 100 17.93 -1.71 3.60
C ARG A 100 18.44 -2.94 4.35
N ALA A 101 19.67 -3.37 4.05
CA ALA A 101 20.29 -4.49 4.74
C ALA A 101 20.60 -4.16 6.22
N GLY A 102 20.94 -2.90 6.51
CA GLY A 102 21.16 -2.39 7.86
C GLY A 102 19.87 -2.31 8.69
N ALA A 103 18.81 -1.75 8.14
CA ALA A 103 17.52 -1.61 8.82
C ALA A 103 16.84 -2.97 9.11
N ALA A 104 16.93 -3.92 8.18
CA ALA A 104 16.41 -5.27 8.37
C ALA A 104 17.18 -6.02 9.48
N ARG A 105 18.49 -5.85 9.56
CA ARG A 105 19.32 -6.44 10.62
C ARG A 105 19.04 -5.81 11.99
N ALA A 106 18.79 -4.49 12.04
CA ALA A 106 18.45 -3.77 13.27
C ALA A 106 17.08 -4.18 13.82
N SER A 107 16.07 -4.38 12.98
CA SER A 107 14.74 -4.82 13.43
C SER A 107 14.76 -6.24 13.99
N VAL A 108 15.48 -7.18 13.36
CA VAL A 108 15.65 -8.56 13.87
C VAL A 108 16.44 -8.59 15.19
N ALA A 109 17.42 -7.70 15.36
CA ALA A 109 18.18 -7.60 16.61
C ALA A 109 17.30 -7.07 17.75
N ASN A 110 16.40 -6.13 17.47
CA ASN A 110 15.50 -5.54 18.48
C ASN A 110 14.40 -6.53 18.92
N GLU A 111 13.86 -7.35 18.01
CA GLU A 111 12.91 -8.42 18.34
C GLU A 111 13.54 -9.46 19.29
N ARG A 112 14.79 -9.88 19.02
CA ARG A 112 15.51 -10.82 19.87
C ARG A 112 15.85 -10.28 21.26
N GLN A 113 15.95 -8.96 21.43
CA GLN A 113 16.16 -8.33 22.72
C GLN A 113 14.86 -8.22 23.53
N SER A 114 13.72 -8.03 22.87
CA SER A 114 12.39 -7.99 23.50
C SER A 114 12.01 -9.35 24.12
N GLU A 115 12.38 -10.46 23.46
CA GLU A 115 12.11 -11.82 23.96
C GLU A 115 12.98 -12.23 25.17
N ARG A 116 14.09 -11.52 25.45
CA ARG A 116 15.01 -11.83 26.55
C ARG A 116 14.69 -11.13 27.86
N GLN A 117 13.63 -10.34 27.99
CA GLN A 117 13.20 -9.82 29.27
C GLN A 117 12.44 -10.91 30.04
N PRO A 118 13.04 -11.46 31.15
CA PRO A 118 12.31 -12.41 31.98
C PRO A 118 11.14 -11.68 32.63
N THR A 119 9.95 -12.23 32.45
CA THR A 119 8.77 -11.81 33.21
C THR A 119 9.09 -11.88 34.69
N ARG A 120 9.28 -10.73 35.29
CA ARG A 120 9.44 -10.59 36.74
C ARG A 120 8.09 -10.97 37.36
N THR A 121 7.98 -12.22 37.75
CA THR A 121 6.87 -12.75 38.54
C THR A 121 6.83 -11.94 39.83
N SER A 122 5.88 -11.01 39.90
CA SER A 122 5.55 -10.34 41.16
C SER A 122 4.88 -11.38 42.07
N GLN A 123 5.63 -11.98 42.94
CA GLN A 123 5.10 -12.68 44.08
C GLN A 123 4.45 -11.64 45.00
N ASN A 124 3.14 -11.68 45.06
CA ASN A 124 2.36 -10.92 46.06
C ASN A 124 1.99 -11.91 47.17
N PRO A 125 2.48 -11.75 48.40
CA PRO A 125 2.05 -12.59 49.54
C PRO A 125 0.80 -11.96 50.16
N ALA A 126 -0.20 -12.82 50.29
CA ALA A 126 -1.20 -12.90 51.37
C ALA A 126 -2.04 -11.69 51.79
N GLY A 127 -3.33 -11.88 51.75
CA GLY A 127 -4.24 -11.56 52.88
C GLY A 127 -5.06 -10.32 52.70
N GLU A 128 -6.31 -10.42 52.32
CA GLU A 128 -7.40 -10.15 53.28
C GLU A 128 -8.79 -10.25 52.62
N ARG A 129 -9.66 -10.89 53.34
CA ARG A 129 -11.06 -11.09 53.02
C ARG A 129 -11.82 -9.79 53.33
N SER A 130 -12.73 -9.37 52.47
CA SER A 130 -13.97 -8.64 52.87
C SER A 130 -15.01 -8.64 51.75
N ASN A 131 -16.04 -9.29 52.02
CA ASN A 131 -17.45 -9.06 51.78
C ASN A 131 -17.86 -7.80 50.99
N GLY A 132 -18.74 -8.04 50.01
CA GLY A 132 -19.91 -7.18 49.96
C GLY A 132 -20.25 -6.55 48.63
N LEU A 133 -21.32 -7.00 48.14
CA LEU A 133 -22.40 -6.25 47.49
C LEU A 133 -22.51 -6.30 45.97
N LEU A 134 -23.51 -7.09 45.58
CA LEU A 134 -24.16 -7.04 44.27
C LEU A 134 -24.71 -5.63 44.01
N VAL A 135 -24.37 -5.05 42.87
CA VAL A 135 -25.21 -4.02 42.26
C VAL A 135 -25.44 -4.40 40.79
N VAL A 136 -26.68 -4.78 40.54
CA VAL A 136 -27.25 -4.95 39.20
C VAL A 136 -27.65 -3.56 38.70
N GLY A 137 -27.20 -3.20 37.52
CA GLY A 137 -27.65 -1.99 36.82
C GLY A 137 -27.72 -2.22 35.31
N PRO A 138 -28.75 -1.72 34.63
CA PRO A 138 -29.25 -2.24 33.38
C PRO A 138 -28.60 -1.60 32.13
N GLY A 139 -28.75 -2.35 31.06
CA GLY A 139 -28.33 -2.14 29.70
C GLY A 139 -28.51 -0.74 29.11
N ASN A 140 -27.62 -0.50 28.14
CA ASN A 140 -27.92 0.48 27.11
C ASN A 140 -27.51 -0.07 25.74
N ASN A 141 -28.55 -0.35 25.01
CA ASN A 141 -28.64 -0.75 23.64
C ASN A 141 -28.51 0.51 22.77
N HIS A 142 -27.42 0.68 22.02
CA HIS A 142 -27.38 1.72 20.99
C HIS A 142 -27.01 1.09 19.65
N GLY A 143 -28.05 0.96 18.89
CA GLY A 143 -28.26 0.75 17.50
C GLY A 143 -27.31 1.47 16.56
N GLY A 144 -26.44 0.73 15.88
CA GLY A 144 -25.66 1.20 14.75
C GLY A 144 -26.51 1.17 13.48
N LYS A 145 -26.84 2.35 12.98
CA LYS A 145 -27.54 2.55 11.70
C LYS A 145 -26.65 2.15 10.54
N LYS A 146 -27.04 1.09 9.83
CA LYS A 146 -26.50 0.74 8.51
C LYS A 146 -27.00 1.77 7.49
N ARG A 147 -26.09 2.55 6.91
CA ARG A 147 -26.38 3.38 5.73
C ARG A 147 -26.29 2.51 4.49
N ALA A 148 -27.43 2.21 3.90
CA ALA A 148 -27.51 1.65 2.56
C ALA A 148 -27.29 2.76 1.53
N TYR A 149 -26.29 2.60 0.67
CA TYR A 149 -26.14 3.43 -0.53
C TYR A 149 -26.94 2.81 -1.67
N LEU A 150 -28.05 3.45 -1.98
CA LEU A 150 -28.84 3.16 -3.18
C LEU A 150 -28.13 3.76 -4.39
N PHE A 151 -27.64 2.90 -5.29
CA PHE A 151 -27.24 3.30 -6.64
C PHE A 151 -28.51 3.47 -7.47
N GLY A 152 -28.83 4.72 -7.80
CA GLY A 152 -29.88 5.06 -8.72
C GLY A 152 -29.50 4.74 -10.16
N ASN A 153 -30.18 3.79 -10.78
CA ASN A 153 -30.19 3.58 -12.21
C ASN A 153 -30.98 4.72 -12.87
N GLY A 154 -30.28 5.68 -13.46
CA GLY A 154 -30.84 6.67 -14.37
C GLY A 154 -30.78 6.17 -15.81
N ARG A 155 -31.86 5.56 -16.30
CA ARG A 155 -32.13 5.48 -17.75
C ARG A 155 -32.67 6.83 -18.18
N ALA A 156 -32.05 7.45 -19.16
CA ALA A 156 -32.64 8.51 -19.97
C ALA A 156 -32.61 8.11 -21.45
N GLN A 157 -33.72 8.31 -22.08
CA GLN A 157 -34.06 8.07 -23.49
C GLN A 157 -33.25 8.98 -24.43
#